data_b119aeaa65ce332186b270ef8ca15a35
#
_entry.id   b119aeaa65ce332186b270ef8ca15a35
#
_cell.length_a   1.000
_cell.length_b   1.000
_cell.length_c   1.000
_cell.angle_alpha   90.00
_cell.angle_beta   90.00
_cell.angle_gamma   90.00
#
_symmetry.space_group_name_H-M   'P 1'
#
loop_
_entity.id
_entity.type
_entity.pdbx_description
1 polymer ?
#
loop_
_entity_poly.entity_id
_entity_poly.type
_entity_poly.pdbx_seq_one_letter_code
_entity_poly.pdbx_strand_id
1 'polypeptide(L)'
;LDNFAPGALKRLGLDYEWGRRVNPRIIYCSVKGFLPGPYADRPFLDELAQMAGGLAYLTGLKDEPMRAGASITDIGAATYGVIGILSALYRRERTGVGDSIEAGLYETIVFWISQYVLGAQMTGVNAPPRGARASGMGANMGWGVYRLFPTKDGRQIFIAVTGNRHWTGICDVLGFSDWRDSTEFNSNRKRGVHKPRINERVAAAVVQLDYDDIAGRLYKALVPYSPVNTPLDLVNEKQMDEGRHWMHLKVGGKAFKLPQLPITMGRTAEFAVREQPGSLGAHTDSILAALGYSAAEIDALKAE
;
A
#
# COMPACT_ATOMS: atom_id res chain seq x y z
N LEU A 1 14.49 -15.92 7.45
CA LEU A 1 13.95 -14.58 7.29
C LEU A 1 14.29 -13.76 8.52
N ASP A 2 14.85 -12.56 8.33
CA ASP A 2 15.12 -11.62 9.41
C ASP A 2 14.85 -10.16 9.04
N ASN A 3 14.65 -9.33 10.06
CA ASN A 3 14.61 -7.87 9.99
C ASN A 3 15.41 -7.23 11.14
N PHE A 4 16.43 -7.92 11.64
CA PHE A 4 17.26 -7.42 12.72
C PHE A 4 18.13 -6.23 12.29
N ALA A 5 18.54 -5.44 13.28
CA ALA A 5 19.47 -4.33 13.07
C ALA A 5 20.76 -4.79 12.35
N PRO A 6 21.40 -3.92 11.56
CA PRO A 6 22.60 -4.26 10.82
C PRO A 6 23.65 -4.95 11.69
N GLY A 7 24.21 -6.05 11.19
CA GLY A 7 25.25 -6.81 11.87
C GLY A 7 24.82 -7.64 13.08
N ALA A 8 23.54 -7.58 13.54
CA ALA A 8 23.10 -8.30 14.73
C ALA A 8 23.26 -9.83 14.58
N LEU A 9 22.74 -10.43 13.52
CA LEU A 9 22.87 -11.87 13.28
C LEU A 9 24.31 -12.30 13.00
N LYS A 10 25.09 -11.44 12.36
CA LYS A 10 26.53 -11.71 12.16
C LYS A 10 27.28 -11.81 13.49
N ARG A 11 26.99 -10.93 14.46
CA ARG A 11 27.58 -11.00 15.82
C ARG A 11 27.18 -12.27 16.58
N LEU A 12 25.99 -12.81 16.28
CA LEU A 12 25.50 -14.06 16.85
C LEU A 12 25.98 -15.30 16.08
N GLY A 13 26.71 -15.14 14.98
CA GLY A 13 27.13 -16.22 14.13
C GLY A 13 26.02 -16.91 13.35
N LEU A 14 24.89 -16.22 13.13
CA LEU A 14 23.67 -16.72 12.48
C LEU A 14 23.41 -16.01 11.13
N ASP A 15 24.46 -15.54 10.47
CA ASP A 15 24.36 -14.88 9.17
C ASP A 15 24.18 -15.89 8.01
N TYR A 16 24.02 -15.37 6.80
CA TYR A 16 23.88 -16.19 5.60
C TYR A 16 25.06 -17.14 5.40
N GLU A 17 26.30 -16.70 5.69
CA GLU A 17 27.49 -17.51 5.50
C GLU A 17 27.54 -18.75 6.44
N TRP A 18 27.04 -18.58 7.67
CA TRP A 18 26.82 -19.70 8.56
C TRP A 18 25.71 -20.62 8.03
N GLY A 19 24.55 -20.06 7.67
CA GLY A 19 23.42 -20.84 7.17
C GLY A 19 23.75 -21.64 5.94
N ARG A 20 24.51 -21.08 5.00
CA ARG A 20 24.99 -21.73 3.77
C ARG A 20 25.90 -22.89 4.03
N ARG A 21 26.76 -22.82 5.07
CA ARG A 21 27.63 -23.94 5.47
C ARG A 21 26.83 -25.11 6.03
N VAL A 22 25.78 -24.83 6.79
CA VAL A 22 24.92 -25.87 7.37
C VAL A 22 24.01 -26.48 6.28
N ASN A 23 23.44 -25.64 5.43
CA ASN A 23 22.57 -26.07 4.32
C ASN A 23 22.83 -25.23 3.07
N PRO A 24 23.58 -25.76 2.09
CA PRO A 24 23.83 -25.04 0.83
C PRO A 24 22.55 -24.68 0.02
N ARG A 25 21.41 -25.27 0.35
CA ARG A 25 20.11 -24.99 -0.26
C ARG A 25 19.31 -23.90 0.47
N ILE A 26 19.86 -23.31 1.54
CA ILE A 26 19.15 -22.30 2.31
C ILE A 26 18.83 -21.08 1.46
N ILE A 27 17.62 -20.57 1.59
CA ILE A 27 17.22 -19.26 1.08
C ILE A 27 17.11 -18.33 2.28
N TYR A 28 18.00 -17.37 2.33
CA TYR A 28 18.14 -16.42 3.43
C TYR A 28 17.65 -15.05 2.98
N CYS A 29 16.61 -14.51 3.61
CA CYS A 29 16.05 -13.22 3.25
C CYS A 29 16.11 -12.25 4.43
N SER A 30 16.70 -11.08 4.20
CA SER A 30 16.78 -9.99 5.17
C SER A 30 16.03 -8.76 4.67
N VAL A 31 15.14 -8.21 5.51
CA VAL A 31 14.54 -6.89 5.29
C VAL A 31 15.41 -5.86 6.00
N LYS A 32 15.95 -4.90 5.26
CA LYS A 32 16.94 -3.91 5.73
C LYS A 32 16.45 -2.48 5.50
N GLY A 33 16.97 -1.54 6.28
CA GLY A 33 16.73 -0.12 6.04
C GLY A 33 17.25 0.35 4.69
N PHE A 34 18.45 -0.13 4.32
CA PHE A 34 19.14 0.15 3.06
C PHE A 34 19.73 -1.13 2.46
N LEU A 35 19.78 -1.20 1.15
CA LEU A 35 20.61 -2.17 0.44
C LEU A 35 22.10 -1.83 0.61
N PRO A 36 23.05 -2.74 0.22
CA PRO A 36 24.48 -2.47 0.33
C PRO A 36 24.87 -1.12 -0.28
N GLY A 37 25.53 -0.30 0.51
CA GLY A 37 25.93 1.05 0.13
C GLY A 37 26.42 1.85 1.35
N PRO A 38 26.64 3.16 1.22
CA PRO A 38 27.23 3.99 2.28
C PRO A 38 26.36 4.11 3.53
N TYR A 39 25.09 3.73 3.48
CA TYR A 39 24.13 3.82 4.59
C TYR A 39 23.69 2.45 5.12
N ALA A 40 24.25 1.34 4.63
CA ALA A 40 23.84 -0.02 4.98
C ALA A 40 23.78 -0.31 6.49
N ASP A 41 24.66 0.34 7.28
CA ASP A 41 24.75 0.15 8.72
C ASP A 41 23.92 1.17 9.54
N ARG A 42 23.16 2.08 8.89
CA ARG A 42 22.33 3.05 9.61
C ARG A 42 21.06 2.38 10.13
N PRO A 43 20.67 2.61 11.40
CA PRO A 43 19.34 2.30 11.88
C PRO A 43 18.28 3.03 11.06
N PHE A 44 17.25 2.33 10.62
CA PHE A 44 16.23 2.89 9.75
C PHE A 44 14.88 2.22 10.01
N LEU A 45 13.81 2.99 9.85
CA LEU A 45 12.44 2.58 10.10
C LEU A 45 11.54 3.08 8.95
N ASP A 46 10.33 2.55 8.86
CA ASP A 46 9.34 2.90 7.82
C ASP A 46 9.19 4.42 7.62
N GLU A 47 8.94 5.16 8.69
CA GLU A 47 8.71 6.60 8.61
C GLU A 47 9.94 7.37 8.11
N LEU A 48 11.14 6.96 8.56
CA LEU A 48 12.39 7.54 8.09
C LEU A 48 12.59 7.25 6.60
N ALA A 49 12.22 6.07 6.12
CA ALA A 49 12.30 5.70 4.71
C ALA A 49 11.35 6.54 3.86
N GLN A 50 10.13 6.79 4.32
CA GLN A 50 9.17 7.66 3.63
C GLN A 50 9.65 9.11 3.54
N MET A 51 10.30 9.62 4.61
CA MET A 51 10.89 10.97 4.62
C MET A 51 12.10 11.04 3.67
N ALA A 52 13.09 10.21 3.88
CA ALA A 52 14.34 10.23 3.11
C ALA A 52 14.15 9.84 1.64
N GLY A 53 13.23 8.92 1.35
CA GLY A 53 12.91 8.45 0.00
C GLY A 53 11.99 9.37 -0.79
N GLY A 54 11.57 10.53 -0.25
CA GLY A 54 10.82 11.56 -0.97
C GLY A 54 9.31 11.33 -1.06
N LEU A 55 8.78 10.20 -0.54
CA LEU A 55 7.34 9.94 -0.56
C LEU A 55 6.58 10.90 0.35
N ALA A 56 7.10 11.18 1.55
CA ALA A 56 6.47 12.09 2.47
C ALA A 56 6.34 13.51 1.90
N TYR A 57 7.36 13.98 1.17
CA TYR A 57 7.28 15.24 0.40
C TYR A 57 6.15 15.18 -0.64
N LEU A 58 6.07 14.10 -1.41
CA LEU A 58 5.05 13.95 -2.46
C LEU A 58 3.63 13.80 -1.91
N THR A 59 3.46 13.20 -0.73
CA THR A 59 2.18 12.97 -0.07
C THR A 59 1.65 14.22 0.62
N GLY A 60 2.53 15.04 1.19
CA GLY A 60 2.23 16.15 2.06
C GLY A 60 1.44 17.31 1.47
N LEU A 61 1.13 18.25 2.34
CA LEU A 61 0.68 19.59 1.97
C LEU A 61 1.88 20.44 1.50
N LYS A 62 1.60 21.66 1.06
CA LYS A 62 2.67 22.61 0.75
C LYS A 62 3.43 22.90 2.05
N ASP A 63 4.73 22.68 2.03
CA ASP A 63 5.65 22.92 3.14
C ASP A 63 5.43 22.03 4.40
N GLU A 64 4.56 21.01 4.30
CA GLU A 64 4.29 20.06 5.37
C GLU A 64 4.38 18.61 4.83
N PRO A 65 5.60 17.99 4.80
CA PRO A 65 5.77 16.60 4.43
C PRO A 65 4.97 15.68 5.36
N MET A 66 4.26 14.70 4.78
CA MET A 66 3.43 13.77 5.54
C MET A 66 3.72 12.33 5.11
N ARG A 67 3.89 11.44 6.09
CA ARG A 67 3.93 9.99 5.78
C ARG A 67 2.55 9.48 5.38
N ALA A 68 2.51 8.35 4.67
CA ALA A 68 1.26 7.59 4.51
C ALA A 68 0.78 7.03 5.86
N GLY A 69 -0.52 6.84 6.01
CA GLY A 69 -1.14 6.38 7.26
C GLY A 69 -0.83 4.92 7.66
N ALA A 70 -0.08 4.19 6.86
CA ALA A 70 0.34 2.81 7.12
C ALA A 70 1.86 2.67 6.93
N SER A 71 2.45 1.60 7.48
CA SER A 71 3.88 1.26 7.34
C SER A 71 4.16 0.68 5.95
N ILE A 72 3.99 1.52 4.92
CA ILE A 72 3.98 1.07 3.52
C ILE A 72 5.36 0.66 3.02
N THR A 73 6.45 1.20 3.59
CA THR A 73 7.81 0.79 3.20
C THR A 73 8.15 -0.58 3.75
N ASP A 74 7.75 -0.88 5.00
CA ASP A 74 7.90 -2.21 5.58
C ASP A 74 7.13 -3.25 4.76
N ILE A 75 5.84 -2.97 4.46
CA ILE A 75 4.99 -3.83 3.63
C ILE A 75 5.59 -4.01 2.23
N GLY A 76 6.06 -2.93 1.63
CA GLY A 76 6.67 -2.94 0.30
C GLY A 76 7.96 -3.75 0.24
N ALA A 77 8.89 -3.52 1.16
CA ALA A 77 10.13 -4.27 1.23
C ALA A 77 9.87 -5.76 1.52
N ALA A 78 8.93 -6.08 2.43
CA ALA A 78 8.52 -7.46 2.66
C ALA A 78 7.95 -8.11 1.38
N THR A 79 7.16 -7.38 0.61
CA THR A 79 6.61 -7.87 -0.68
C THR A 79 7.73 -8.15 -1.69
N TYR A 80 8.73 -7.27 -1.81
CA TYR A 80 9.91 -7.53 -2.66
C TYR A 80 10.75 -8.70 -2.12
N GLY A 81 10.85 -8.85 -0.80
CA GLY A 81 11.46 -10.02 -0.16
C GLY A 81 10.79 -11.32 -0.59
N VAL A 82 9.45 -11.36 -0.59
CA VAL A 82 8.68 -12.52 -1.08
C VAL A 82 8.95 -12.80 -2.56
N ILE A 83 8.99 -11.78 -3.40
CA ILE A 83 9.34 -11.92 -4.82
C ILE A 83 10.75 -12.51 -4.97
N GLY A 84 11.70 -12.01 -4.20
CA GLY A 84 13.08 -12.54 -4.16
C GLY A 84 13.13 -14.01 -3.72
N ILE A 85 12.40 -14.37 -2.66
CA ILE A 85 12.31 -15.75 -2.16
C ILE A 85 11.72 -16.68 -3.23
N LEU A 86 10.62 -16.29 -3.88
CA LEU A 86 10.02 -17.10 -4.94
C LEU A 86 10.95 -17.28 -6.14
N SER A 87 11.67 -16.24 -6.52
CA SER A 87 12.68 -16.30 -7.58
C SER A 87 13.84 -17.23 -7.21
N ALA A 88 14.30 -17.16 -5.95
CA ALA A 88 15.37 -18.05 -5.45
C ALA A 88 14.89 -19.50 -5.33
N LEU A 89 13.65 -19.74 -4.92
CA LEU A 89 13.04 -21.08 -4.92
C LEU A 89 13.02 -21.67 -6.32
N TYR A 90 12.53 -20.92 -7.31
CA TYR A 90 12.50 -21.36 -8.70
C TYR A 90 13.90 -21.67 -9.25
N ARG A 91 14.89 -20.83 -8.91
CA ARG A 91 16.29 -21.09 -9.29
C ARG A 91 16.84 -22.33 -8.59
N ARG A 92 16.57 -22.50 -7.30
CA ARG A 92 17.03 -23.63 -6.50
C ARG A 92 16.58 -24.99 -7.04
N GLU A 93 15.36 -25.08 -7.56
CA GLU A 93 14.84 -26.31 -8.16
C GLU A 93 15.66 -26.76 -9.40
N ARG A 94 16.36 -25.83 -10.06
CA ARG A 94 17.21 -26.12 -11.23
C ARG A 94 18.69 -26.29 -10.87
N THR A 95 19.17 -25.56 -9.88
CA THR A 95 20.61 -25.50 -9.55
C THR A 95 20.97 -26.29 -8.31
N GLY A 96 20.03 -26.64 -7.47
CA GLY A 96 20.25 -27.25 -6.16
C GLY A 96 20.80 -26.28 -5.10
N VAL A 97 21.06 -25.02 -5.43
CA VAL A 97 21.76 -24.06 -4.55
C VAL A 97 20.74 -22.98 -4.08
N GLY A 98 20.82 -22.60 -2.81
CA GLY A 98 20.06 -21.51 -2.20
C GLY A 98 20.57 -20.12 -2.61
N ASP A 99 20.07 -19.09 -1.92
CA ASP A 99 20.44 -17.70 -2.19
C ASP A 99 20.34 -16.81 -0.96
N SER A 100 21.00 -15.64 -1.01
CA SER A 100 20.79 -14.54 -0.09
C SER A 100 20.02 -13.43 -0.77
N ILE A 101 18.96 -12.96 -0.13
CA ILE A 101 18.09 -11.89 -0.62
C ILE A 101 18.11 -10.76 0.41
N GLU A 102 18.28 -9.53 -0.04
CA GLU A 102 18.10 -8.33 0.75
C GLU A 102 17.01 -7.46 0.13
N ALA A 103 16.07 -6.97 0.93
CA ALA A 103 15.03 -6.07 0.53
C ALA A 103 15.13 -4.78 1.35
N GLY A 104 15.37 -3.64 0.67
CA GLY A 104 15.62 -2.35 1.30
C GLY A 104 14.35 -1.50 1.39
N LEU A 105 14.11 -0.89 2.56
CA LEU A 105 13.01 0.06 2.76
C LEU A 105 13.19 1.32 1.90
N TYR A 106 14.39 1.90 1.94
CA TYR A 106 14.72 3.12 1.21
C TYR A 106 14.58 2.92 -0.31
N GLU A 107 15.19 1.88 -0.85
CA GLU A 107 15.15 1.60 -2.29
C GLU A 107 13.74 1.26 -2.76
N THR A 108 12.92 0.65 -1.91
CA THR A 108 11.50 0.40 -2.19
C THR A 108 10.77 1.71 -2.50
N ILE A 109 10.95 2.73 -1.67
CA ILE A 109 10.30 4.03 -1.90
C ILE A 109 10.85 4.74 -3.13
N VAL A 110 12.17 4.77 -3.29
CA VAL A 110 12.79 5.40 -4.47
C VAL A 110 12.28 4.74 -5.77
N PHE A 111 12.13 3.41 -5.76
CA PHE A 111 11.55 2.67 -6.88
C PHE A 111 10.09 3.07 -7.13
N TRP A 112 9.26 3.16 -6.09
CA TRP A 112 7.84 3.51 -6.25
C TRP A 112 7.60 4.93 -6.74
N ILE A 113 8.48 5.87 -6.39
CA ILE A 113 8.39 7.26 -6.88
C ILE A 113 9.24 7.53 -8.14
N SER A 114 9.78 6.49 -8.78
CA SER A 114 10.72 6.61 -9.91
C SER A 114 10.25 7.55 -11.02
N GLN A 115 8.95 7.60 -11.32
CA GLN A 115 8.39 8.55 -12.30
C GLN A 115 8.62 10.02 -11.92
N TYR A 116 8.60 10.35 -10.62
CA TYR A 116 8.87 11.72 -10.15
C TYR A 116 10.35 12.01 -10.11
N VAL A 117 11.18 11.02 -9.80
CA VAL A 117 12.65 11.12 -9.90
C VAL A 117 13.06 11.38 -11.33
N LEU A 118 12.51 10.61 -12.28
CA LEU A 118 12.77 10.82 -13.72
C LEU A 118 12.28 12.20 -14.18
N GLY A 119 11.06 12.60 -13.80
CA GLY A 119 10.49 13.89 -14.14
C GLY A 119 11.34 15.06 -13.63
N ALA A 120 11.85 14.97 -12.40
CA ALA A 120 12.75 15.99 -11.84
C ALA A 120 14.07 16.07 -12.58
N GLN A 121 14.66 14.94 -12.98
CA GLN A 121 15.89 14.93 -13.80
C GLN A 121 15.67 15.55 -15.19
N MET A 122 14.53 15.28 -15.83
CA MET A 122 14.22 15.82 -17.15
C MET A 122 13.92 17.32 -17.15
N THR A 123 13.35 17.84 -16.07
CA THR A 123 12.86 19.23 -16.02
C THR A 123 13.70 20.15 -15.13
N GLY A 124 14.57 19.60 -14.27
CA GLY A 124 15.28 20.33 -13.25
C GLY A 124 14.41 20.84 -12.10
N VAL A 125 13.11 20.42 -12.05
CA VAL A 125 12.14 20.92 -11.08
C VAL A 125 11.41 19.76 -10.40
N ASN A 126 11.28 19.82 -9.08
CA ASN A 126 10.48 18.84 -8.33
C ASN A 126 8.98 18.97 -8.64
N ALA A 127 8.29 17.87 -8.78
CA ALA A 127 6.83 17.88 -8.78
C ALA A 127 6.32 18.48 -7.47
N PRO A 128 5.32 19.37 -7.49
CA PRO A 128 4.76 19.91 -6.26
C PRO A 128 4.10 18.81 -5.42
N PRO A 129 4.08 18.92 -4.08
CA PRO A 129 3.45 17.96 -3.20
C PRO A 129 1.95 17.79 -3.50
N ARG A 130 1.37 16.66 -3.12
CA ARG A 130 -0.03 16.32 -3.41
C ARG A 130 -1.01 17.40 -2.97
N GLY A 131 -0.82 17.98 -1.79
CA GLY A 131 -1.66 19.06 -1.26
C GLY A 131 -1.63 20.31 -2.13
N ALA A 132 -0.46 20.71 -2.62
CA ALA A 132 -0.34 21.85 -3.54
C ALA A 132 -0.97 21.55 -4.92
N ARG A 133 -0.85 20.31 -5.42
CA ARG A 133 -1.51 19.86 -6.65
C ARG A 133 -3.04 19.88 -6.54
N ALA A 134 -3.56 19.49 -5.38
CA ALA A 134 -5.00 19.50 -5.11
C ALA A 134 -5.58 20.91 -5.02
N SER A 135 -4.82 21.87 -4.47
CA SER A 135 -5.23 23.27 -4.31
C SER A 135 -5.15 24.13 -5.58
N GLY A 136 -4.78 23.55 -6.72
CA GLY A 136 -4.70 24.28 -7.99
C GLY A 136 -3.35 24.97 -8.26
N MET A 137 -2.42 24.97 -7.32
CA MET A 137 -1.04 25.40 -7.57
C MET A 137 -0.34 24.38 -8.48
N GLY A 138 -0.01 24.78 -9.68
CA GLY A 138 0.44 23.92 -10.76
C GLY A 138 -0.70 23.60 -11.73
N ALA A 139 -1.39 24.62 -12.21
CA ALA A 139 -2.59 24.56 -13.04
C ALA A 139 -2.50 23.64 -14.29
N ASN A 140 -1.30 23.33 -14.74
CA ASN A 140 -1.06 22.45 -15.89
C ASN A 140 -0.90 20.96 -15.52
N MET A 141 -0.95 20.62 -14.23
CA MET A 141 -0.75 19.27 -13.74
C MET A 141 -2.04 18.72 -13.12
N GLY A 142 -2.67 17.78 -13.78
CA GLY A 142 -3.83 17.06 -13.28
C GLY A 142 -5.13 17.30 -14.05
N TRP A 143 -6.16 16.60 -13.63
CA TRP A 143 -7.49 16.62 -14.23
C TRP A 143 -8.33 17.78 -13.70
N GLY A 144 -9.33 18.23 -14.46
CA GLY A 144 -10.24 19.30 -14.08
C GLY A 144 -11.06 18.98 -12.82
N VAL A 145 -11.56 17.75 -12.73
CA VAL A 145 -12.25 17.22 -11.53
C VAL A 145 -11.48 16.00 -11.04
N TYR A 146 -10.83 16.11 -9.87
CA TYR A 146 -10.11 15.02 -9.24
C TYR A 146 -9.89 15.33 -7.76
N ARG A 147 -10.97 15.27 -6.96
CA ARG A 147 -10.95 15.65 -5.55
C ARG A 147 -12.17 15.16 -4.78
N LEU A 148 -12.16 15.40 -3.47
CA LEU A 148 -13.29 15.19 -2.57
C LEU A 148 -14.29 16.33 -2.67
N PHE A 149 -15.58 15.97 -2.60
CA PHE A 149 -16.70 16.89 -2.49
C PHE A 149 -17.58 16.46 -1.31
N PRO A 150 -18.06 17.42 -0.49
CA PRO A 150 -19.06 17.13 0.52
C PRO A 150 -20.42 16.87 -0.14
N THR A 151 -21.19 15.94 0.43
CA THR A 151 -22.57 15.65 0.06
C THR A 151 -23.55 16.24 1.07
N LYS A 152 -24.82 16.32 0.72
CA LYS A 152 -25.88 16.91 1.54
C LYS A 152 -26.02 16.25 2.91
N ASP A 153 -25.85 14.93 2.96
CA ASP A 153 -25.92 14.10 4.18
C ASP A 153 -24.63 14.13 5.04
N GLY A 154 -23.70 15.05 4.74
CA GLY A 154 -22.46 15.23 5.50
C GLY A 154 -21.36 14.22 5.19
N ARG A 155 -21.56 13.29 4.25
CA ARG A 155 -20.54 12.36 3.76
C ARG A 155 -19.62 13.05 2.75
N GLN A 156 -18.60 12.35 2.29
CA GLN A 156 -17.69 12.82 1.24
C GLN A 156 -17.62 11.83 0.09
N ILE A 157 -17.56 12.35 -1.12
CA ILE A 157 -17.37 11.57 -2.32
C ILE A 157 -16.15 12.08 -3.09
N PHE A 158 -15.23 11.16 -3.44
CA PHE A 158 -14.14 11.47 -4.35
C PHE A 158 -14.62 11.24 -5.79
N ILE A 159 -14.50 12.24 -6.64
CA ILE A 159 -14.89 12.13 -8.06
C ILE A 159 -13.65 12.33 -8.94
N ALA A 160 -13.45 11.42 -9.91
CA ALA A 160 -12.31 11.40 -10.81
C ALA A 160 -12.72 11.48 -12.29
N VAL A 161 -12.55 12.65 -12.89
CA VAL A 161 -12.78 12.85 -14.33
C VAL A 161 -11.46 12.86 -15.08
N THR A 162 -11.06 11.71 -15.61
CA THR A 162 -9.74 11.50 -16.23
C THR A 162 -9.77 11.51 -17.77
N GLY A 163 -10.96 11.56 -18.37
CA GLY A 163 -11.13 11.55 -19.83
C GLY A 163 -12.39 12.27 -20.29
N ASN A 164 -12.55 12.40 -21.61
CA ASN A 164 -13.70 13.11 -22.19
C ASN A 164 -15.03 12.39 -21.91
N ARG A 165 -15.05 11.04 -21.92
CA ARG A 165 -16.25 10.27 -21.58
C ARG A 165 -16.72 10.56 -20.14
N HIS A 166 -15.77 10.62 -19.17
CA HIS A 166 -16.10 10.95 -17.79
C HIS A 166 -16.59 12.40 -17.66
N TRP A 167 -16.02 13.32 -18.47
CA TRP A 167 -16.48 14.71 -18.52
C TRP A 167 -17.94 14.82 -19.00
N THR A 168 -18.25 14.19 -20.12
CA THR A 168 -19.61 14.14 -20.63
C THR A 168 -20.55 13.54 -19.56
N GLY A 169 -20.15 12.40 -18.96
CA GLY A 169 -20.95 11.74 -17.92
C GLY A 169 -21.23 12.61 -16.70
N ILE A 170 -20.23 13.33 -16.16
CA ILE A 170 -20.47 14.21 -15.01
C ILE A 170 -21.33 15.42 -15.37
N CYS A 171 -21.18 15.96 -16.58
CA CYS A 171 -22.05 17.04 -17.06
C CYS A 171 -23.51 16.59 -17.15
N ASP A 172 -23.76 15.37 -17.69
CA ASP A 172 -25.10 14.79 -17.76
C ASP A 172 -25.69 14.56 -16.37
N VAL A 173 -24.89 14.00 -15.44
CA VAL A 173 -25.30 13.71 -14.05
C VAL A 173 -25.67 14.99 -13.28
N LEU A 174 -24.92 16.08 -13.48
CA LEU A 174 -25.09 17.33 -12.74
C LEU A 174 -25.90 18.40 -13.53
N GLY A 175 -26.39 18.09 -14.74
CA GLY A 175 -27.18 19.01 -15.55
C GLY A 175 -26.39 20.16 -16.16
N PHE A 176 -25.12 19.98 -16.48
CA PHE A 176 -24.25 21.01 -17.05
C PHE A 176 -24.23 20.96 -18.59
N SER A 177 -25.40 21.10 -19.22
CA SER A 177 -25.56 21.04 -20.67
C SER A 177 -24.73 22.11 -21.41
N ASP A 178 -24.56 23.29 -20.81
CA ASP A 178 -23.72 24.38 -21.31
C ASP A 178 -22.22 24.06 -21.33
N TRP A 179 -21.76 23.14 -20.49
CA TRP A 179 -20.35 22.73 -20.43
C TRP A 179 -20.06 21.44 -21.17
N ARG A 180 -21.07 20.60 -21.38
CA ARG A 180 -20.96 19.26 -21.94
C ARG A 180 -20.26 19.26 -23.30
N ASP A 181 -20.73 20.10 -24.20
CA ASP A 181 -20.25 20.18 -25.59
C ASP A 181 -19.41 21.46 -25.87
N SER A 182 -19.09 22.21 -24.83
CA SER A 182 -18.30 23.44 -24.94
C SER A 182 -16.87 23.17 -25.38
N THR A 183 -16.41 23.96 -26.36
CA THR A 183 -15.01 23.94 -26.81
C THR A 183 -14.02 24.41 -25.74
N GLU A 184 -14.49 25.13 -24.72
CA GLU A 184 -13.70 25.58 -23.56
C GLU A 184 -13.26 24.39 -22.69
N PHE A 185 -14.05 23.31 -22.62
CA PHE A 185 -13.83 22.15 -21.71
C PHE A 185 -13.58 20.84 -22.45
N ASN A 186 -13.37 20.84 -23.76
CA ASN A 186 -13.33 19.62 -24.59
C ASN A 186 -12.04 18.79 -24.44
N SER A 187 -11.10 19.18 -23.59
CA SER A 187 -9.89 18.40 -23.30
C SER A 187 -9.45 18.54 -21.84
N ASN A 188 -8.74 17.55 -21.31
CA ASN A 188 -8.19 17.62 -19.95
C ASN A 188 -7.28 18.83 -19.73
N ARG A 189 -6.48 19.19 -20.74
CA ARG A 189 -5.60 20.36 -20.66
C ARG A 189 -6.41 21.65 -20.44
N LYS A 190 -7.48 21.83 -21.20
CA LYS A 190 -8.37 23.01 -21.05
C LYS A 190 -9.08 22.99 -19.71
N ARG A 191 -9.64 21.85 -19.33
CA ARG A 191 -10.27 21.70 -17.99
C ARG A 191 -9.31 21.96 -16.84
N GLY A 192 -8.03 21.58 -16.99
CA GLY A 192 -6.99 21.88 -16.03
C GLY A 192 -6.78 23.38 -15.79
N VAL A 193 -6.84 24.19 -16.84
CA VAL A 193 -6.74 25.67 -16.75
C VAL A 193 -7.92 26.26 -15.98
N HIS A 194 -9.12 25.73 -16.19
CA HIS A 194 -10.36 26.21 -15.57
C HIS A 194 -10.75 25.46 -14.27
N LYS A 195 -9.81 24.71 -13.70
CA LYS A 195 -10.02 23.84 -12.55
C LYS A 195 -10.72 24.51 -11.34
N PRO A 196 -10.40 25.74 -10.91
CA PRO A 196 -11.11 26.39 -9.82
C PRO A 196 -12.60 26.57 -10.12
N ARG A 197 -12.95 27.15 -11.27
CA ARG A 197 -14.34 27.39 -11.72
C ARG A 197 -15.13 26.09 -11.86
N ILE A 198 -14.50 25.05 -12.41
CA ILE A 198 -15.13 23.73 -12.56
C ILE A 198 -15.43 23.11 -11.20
N ASN A 199 -14.46 23.10 -10.30
CA ASN A 199 -14.63 22.48 -8.98
C ASN A 199 -15.63 23.23 -8.10
N GLU A 200 -15.72 24.55 -8.21
CA GLU A 200 -16.73 25.36 -7.51
C GLU A 200 -18.13 24.96 -7.95
N ARG A 201 -18.40 24.91 -9.27
CA ARG A 201 -19.71 24.53 -9.78
C ARG A 201 -20.08 23.08 -9.46
N VAL A 202 -19.12 22.16 -9.58
CA VAL A 202 -19.34 20.76 -9.19
C VAL A 202 -19.65 20.65 -7.70
N ALA A 203 -18.91 21.35 -6.84
CA ALA A 203 -19.16 21.35 -5.40
C ALA A 203 -20.56 21.89 -5.06
N ALA A 204 -20.99 23.01 -5.70
CA ALA A 204 -22.30 23.59 -5.51
C ALA A 204 -23.44 22.64 -5.91
N ALA A 205 -23.24 21.79 -6.90
CA ALA A 205 -24.21 20.79 -7.33
C ALA A 205 -24.18 19.53 -6.44
N VAL A 206 -23.02 19.01 -6.12
CA VAL A 206 -22.86 17.77 -5.32
C VAL A 206 -23.38 17.93 -3.90
N VAL A 207 -23.18 19.09 -3.27
CA VAL A 207 -23.65 19.36 -1.89
C VAL A 207 -25.18 19.38 -1.76
N GLN A 208 -25.90 19.42 -2.87
CA GLN A 208 -27.39 19.35 -2.88
C GLN A 208 -27.90 17.88 -2.92
N LEU A 209 -27.02 16.90 -3.13
CA LEU A 209 -27.37 15.50 -3.32
C LEU A 209 -26.84 14.66 -2.15
N ASP A 210 -27.63 13.69 -1.71
CA ASP A 210 -27.15 12.68 -0.76
C ASP A 210 -26.15 11.75 -1.44
N TYR A 211 -25.23 11.18 -0.66
CA TYR A 211 -24.14 10.35 -1.21
C TYR A 211 -24.66 9.23 -2.11
N ASP A 212 -25.66 8.48 -1.67
CA ASP A 212 -26.14 7.31 -2.41
C ASP A 212 -26.84 7.71 -3.73
N ASP A 213 -27.46 8.88 -3.78
CA ASP A 213 -28.07 9.41 -5.02
C ASP A 213 -26.96 9.78 -6.03
N ILE A 214 -25.99 10.61 -5.64
CA ILE A 214 -24.91 11.01 -6.55
C ILE A 214 -24.05 9.80 -6.97
N ALA A 215 -23.74 8.88 -6.06
CA ALA A 215 -23.00 7.67 -6.33
C ALA A 215 -23.72 6.78 -7.37
N GLY A 216 -25.03 6.57 -7.21
CA GLY A 216 -25.84 5.81 -8.14
C GLY A 216 -25.90 6.43 -9.55
N ARG A 217 -25.96 7.76 -9.65
CA ARG A 217 -25.93 8.49 -10.94
C ARG A 217 -24.57 8.38 -11.61
N LEU A 218 -23.47 8.57 -10.84
CA LEU A 218 -22.11 8.46 -11.36
C LEU A 218 -21.78 7.03 -11.84
N TYR A 219 -22.27 6.02 -11.09
CA TYR A 219 -22.15 4.62 -11.49
C TYR A 219 -22.78 4.35 -12.85
N LYS A 220 -24.03 4.77 -13.04
CA LYS A 220 -24.75 4.62 -14.33
C LYS A 220 -24.08 5.37 -15.48
N ALA A 221 -23.50 6.53 -15.19
CA ALA A 221 -22.78 7.35 -16.18
C ALA A 221 -21.33 6.89 -16.41
N LEU A 222 -20.87 5.83 -15.71
CA LEU A 222 -19.50 5.31 -15.78
C LEU A 222 -18.43 6.37 -15.46
N VAL A 223 -18.74 7.27 -14.54
CA VAL A 223 -17.81 8.26 -13.98
C VAL A 223 -17.18 7.66 -12.72
N PRO A 224 -15.85 7.53 -12.63
CA PRO A 224 -15.19 6.98 -11.45
C PRO A 224 -15.42 7.84 -10.21
N TYR A 225 -15.78 7.19 -9.12
CA TYR A 225 -15.97 7.80 -7.80
C TYR A 225 -15.61 6.81 -6.69
N SER A 226 -15.48 7.31 -5.47
CA SER A 226 -15.21 6.48 -4.27
C SER A 226 -15.71 7.19 -3.01
N PRO A 227 -16.20 6.45 -1.99
CA PRO A 227 -16.32 6.96 -0.64
C PRO A 227 -14.93 7.21 -0.03
N VAL A 228 -14.91 7.86 1.14
CA VAL A 228 -13.77 7.87 2.05
C VAL A 228 -14.12 6.97 3.21
N ASN A 229 -13.53 5.77 3.20
CA ASN A 229 -13.75 4.78 4.25
C ASN A 229 -12.71 4.90 5.35
N THR A 230 -13.14 4.72 6.59
CA THR A 230 -12.26 4.41 7.72
C THR A 230 -11.96 2.91 7.77
N PRO A 231 -10.93 2.45 8.51
CA PRO A 231 -10.69 1.03 8.69
C PRO A 231 -11.89 0.25 9.24
N LEU A 232 -12.72 0.87 10.08
CA LEU A 232 -13.91 0.23 10.63
C LEU A 232 -15.01 0.04 9.58
N ASP A 233 -15.15 0.98 8.64
CA ASP A 233 -16.12 0.89 7.55
C ASP A 233 -15.81 -0.32 6.64
N LEU A 234 -14.54 -0.67 6.48
CA LEU A 234 -14.12 -1.79 5.65
C LEU A 234 -14.55 -3.15 6.19
N VAL A 235 -14.82 -3.27 7.50
CA VAL A 235 -15.22 -4.55 8.12
C VAL A 235 -16.53 -5.08 7.53
N ASN A 236 -17.42 -4.18 7.06
CA ASN A 236 -18.72 -4.51 6.48
C ASN A 236 -18.82 -4.08 5.00
N GLU A 237 -17.67 -3.85 4.36
CA GLU A 237 -17.64 -3.42 2.96
C GLU A 237 -18.01 -4.58 2.03
N LYS A 238 -18.97 -4.37 1.13
CA LYS A 238 -19.54 -5.43 0.26
C LYS A 238 -18.52 -6.14 -0.61
N GLN A 239 -17.56 -5.40 -1.17
CA GLN A 239 -16.50 -6.00 -2.00
C GLN A 239 -15.70 -7.04 -1.22
N MET A 240 -15.48 -6.80 0.07
CA MET A 240 -14.73 -7.71 0.94
C MET A 240 -15.59 -8.91 1.38
N ASP A 241 -16.86 -8.68 1.73
CA ASP A 241 -17.77 -9.71 2.24
C ASP A 241 -18.29 -10.61 1.10
N GLU A 242 -18.90 -10.04 0.07
CA GLU A 242 -19.46 -10.78 -1.06
C GLU A 242 -18.37 -11.40 -1.94
N GLY A 243 -17.20 -10.73 -2.06
CA GLY A 243 -16.01 -11.23 -2.73
C GLY A 243 -15.28 -12.33 -1.97
N ARG A 244 -15.67 -12.62 -0.71
CA ARG A 244 -15.03 -13.61 0.18
C ARG A 244 -13.54 -13.33 0.40
N HIS A 245 -13.16 -12.06 0.57
CA HIS A 245 -11.78 -11.63 0.74
C HIS A 245 -11.33 -11.58 2.21
N TRP A 246 -12.11 -12.15 3.14
CA TRP A 246 -11.80 -12.23 4.55
C TRP A 246 -11.33 -13.62 4.96
N MET A 247 -10.29 -13.69 5.77
CA MET A 247 -9.99 -14.82 6.65
C MET A 247 -10.65 -14.59 8.01
N HIS A 248 -11.18 -15.65 8.61
CA HIS A 248 -11.83 -15.59 9.92
C HIS A 248 -10.89 -16.13 10.99
N LEU A 249 -10.55 -15.27 11.97
CA LEU A 249 -9.69 -15.61 13.10
C LEU A 249 -10.47 -15.62 14.40
N LYS A 250 -10.00 -16.42 15.34
CA LYS A 250 -10.46 -16.38 16.74
C LYS A 250 -9.26 -16.11 17.66
N VAL A 251 -9.32 -15.02 18.42
CA VAL A 251 -8.28 -14.64 19.38
C VAL A 251 -8.94 -14.33 20.71
N GLY A 252 -8.54 -15.03 21.79
CA GLY A 252 -9.14 -14.85 23.11
C GLY A 252 -10.67 -15.05 23.13
N GLY A 253 -11.20 -15.99 22.34
CA GLY A 253 -12.63 -16.25 22.22
C GLY A 253 -13.42 -15.27 21.35
N LYS A 254 -12.82 -14.19 20.85
CA LYS A 254 -13.44 -13.20 19.97
C LYS A 254 -13.14 -13.51 18.50
N ALA A 255 -14.13 -13.31 17.64
CA ALA A 255 -13.98 -13.45 16.18
C ALA A 255 -13.49 -12.14 15.55
N PHE A 256 -12.56 -12.26 14.59
CA PHE A 256 -12.02 -11.16 13.81
C PHE A 256 -12.00 -11.52 12.34
N LYS A 257 -12.10 -10.50 11.48
CA LYS A 257 -11.87 -10.59 10.05
C LYS A 257 -10.47 -10.04 9.73
N LEU A 258 -9.68 -10.78 8.94
CA LEU A 258 -8.38 -10.35 8.45
C LEU A 258 -8.41 -10.44 6.91
N PRO A 259 -7.96 -9.41 6.15
CA PRO A 259 -7.96 -9.49 4.70
C PRO A 259 -7.04 -10.61 4.21
N GLN A 260 -7.48 -11.32 3.19
CA GLN A 260 -6.65 -12.29 2.46
C GLN A 260 -5.58 -11.57 1.62
N LEU A 261 -4.61 -12.33 1.11
CA LEU A 261 -3.69 -11.79 0.11
C LEU A 261 -4.47 -11.27 -1.11
N PRO A 262 -4.11 -10.09 -1.66
CA PRO A 262 -4.83 -9.46 -2.76
C PRO A 262 -4.50 -10.09 -4.11
N ILE A 263 -4.54 -11.43 -4.18
CA ILE A 263 -4.30 -12.21 -5.41
C ILE A 263 -5.34 -13.31 -5.53
N THR A 264 -5.71 -13.63 -6.77
CA THR A 264 -6.59 -14.77 -7.09
C THR A 264 -5.86 -15.70 -8.05
N MET A 265 -5.88 -16.99 -7.73
CA MET A 265 -5.25 -18.03 -8.58
C MET A 265 -6.33 -19.04 -9.00
N GLY A 266 -6.61 -19.14 -10.30
CA GLY A 266 -7.74 -19.89 -10.84
C GLY A 266 -7.76 -21.41 -10.59
N ARG A 267 -6.64 -22.00 -10.14
CA ARG A 267 -6.52 -23.44 -9.82
C ARG A 267 -6.12 -23.73 -8.39
N THR A 268 -5.97 -22.70 -7.57
CA THR A 268 -5.57 -22.87 -6.17
C THR A 268 -6.80 -22.78 -5.29
N ALA A 269 -6.85 -23.60 -4.25
CA ALA A 269 -7.88 -23.52 -3.21
C ALA A 269 -7.87 -22.14 -2.53
N GLU A 270 -9.01 -21.75 -1.99
CA GLU A 270 -9.14 -20.52 -1.20
C GLU A 270 -8.07 -20.46 -0.09
N PHE A 271 -7.59 -19.25 0.20
CA PHE A 271 -6.68 -19.03 1.32
C PHE A 271 -7.43 -19.37 2.62
N ALA A 272 -6.87 -20.29 3.39
CA ALA A 272 -7.44 -20.69 4.66
C ALA A 272 -6.46 -20.43 5.79
N VAL A 273 -7.00 -20.14 6.97
CA VAL A 273 -6.23 -20.10 8.21
C VAL A 273 -5.83 -21.54 8.55
N ARG A 274 -4.54 -21.85 8.49
CA ARG A 274 -4.02 -23.19 8.84
C ARG A 274 -4.16 -23.48 10.33
N GLU A 275 -3.87 -22.48 11.14
CA GLU A 275 -3.89 -22.55 12.59
C GLU A 275 -4.36 -21.23 13.17
N GLN A 276 -5.20 -21.30 14.19
CA GLN A 276 -5.65 -20.10 14.90
C GLN A 276 -4.51 -19.55 15.78
N PRO A 277 -4.39 -18.21 15.93
CA PRO A 277 -3.40 -17.63 16.83
C PRO A 277 -3.50 -18.21 18.24
N GLY A 278 -2.43 -18.80 18.72
CA GLY A 278 -2.32 -19.32 20.07
C GLY A 278 -2.10 -18.23 21.12
N SER A 279 -2.19 -18.62 22.40
CA SER A 279 -1.71 -17.77 23.50
C SER A 279 -0.18 -17.65 23.48
N LEU A 280 0.34 -16.69 24.24
CA LEU A 280 1.79 -16.56 24.41
C LEU A 280 2.39 -17.89 24.91
N GLY A 281 3.45 -18.38 24.26
CA GLY A 281 4.09 -19.65 24.60
C GLY A 281 3.36 -20.92 24.15
N ALA A 282 2.23 -20.83 23.42
CA ALA A 282 1.43 -22.00 23.01
C ALA A 282 2.20 -23.07 22.24
N HIS A 283 3.26 -22.70 21.54
CA HIS A 283 4.09 -23.61 20.74
C HIS A 283 5.44 -23.97 21.38
N THR A 284 5.76 -23.41 22.54
CA THR A 284 7.09 -23.60 23.19
C THR A 284 7.42 -25.07 23.41
N ASP A 285 6.51 -25.82 24.00
CA ASP A 285 6.72 -27.23 24.31
C ASP A 285 6.91 -28.08 23.07
N SER A 286 6.05 -27.91 22.08
CA SER A 286 6.13 -28.65 20.83
C SER A 286 7.40 -28.37 20.06
N ILE A 287 7.86 -27.11 20.05
CA ILE A 287 9.11 -26.71 19.38
C ILE A 287 10.31 -27.30 20.11
N LEU A 288 10.40 -27.18 21.43
CA LEU A 288 11.50 -27.70 22.21
C LEU A 288 11.56 -29.23 22.14
N ALA A 289 10.42 -29.92 22.23
CA ALA A 289 10.35 -31.35 22.04
C ALA A 289 10.83 -31.79 20.63
N ALA A 290 10.45 -31.06 19.57
CA ALA A 290 10.92 -31.33 18.21
C ALA A 290 12.43 -31.11 18.05
N LEU A 291 13.05 -30.28 18.89
CA LEU A 291 14.49 -30.06 18.96
C LEU A 291 15.21 -31.12 19.82
N GLY A 292 14.48 -32.06 20.42
CA GLY A 292 15.04 -33.15 21.20
C GLY A 292 15.12 -32.93 22.71
N TYR A 293 14.58 -31.82 23.22
CA TYR A 293 14.49 -31.60 24.67
C TYR A 293 13.49 -32.54 25.31
N SER A 294 13.86 -33.12 26.44
CA SER A 294 12.95 -33.90 27.28
C SER A 294 11.94 -33.01 28.03
N ALA A 295 10.85 -33.57 28.47
CA ALA A 295 9.84 -32.85 29.26
C ALA A 295 10.44 -32.16 30.51
N ALA A 296 11.36 -32.83 31.21
CA ALA A 296 12.03 -32.26 32.37
C ALA A 296 12.92 -31.04 32.03
N GLU A 297 13.62 -31.08 30.92
CA GLU A 297 14.42 -29.93 30.44
C GLU A 297 13.55 -28.76 30.00
N ILE A 298 12.39 -29.04 29.37
CA ILE A 298 11.42 -28.01 28.99
C ILE A 298 10.83 -27.34 30.23
N ASP A 299 10.47 -28.12 31.23
CA ASP A 299 9.93 -27.58 32.50
C ASP A 299 11.00 -26.74 33.24
N ALA A 300 12.27 -27.16 33.22
CA ALA A 300 13.36 -26.39 33.82
C ALA A 300 13.54 -25.03 33.10
N LEU A 301 13.53 -25.00 31.75
CA LEU A 301 13.63 -23.77 30.95
C LEU A 301 12.45 -22.79 31.16
N LYS A 302 11.29 -23.29 31.54
CA LYS A 302 10.12 -22.45 31.88
C LYS A 302 10.17 -21.87 33.29
N ALA A 303 10.96 -22.48 34.19
CA ALA A 303 11.08 -22.02 35.57
C ALA A 303 12.14 -20.90 35.73
N GLU A 304 13.02 -20.68 34.75
CA GLU A 304 13.95 -19.57 34.66
C GLU A 304 13.25 -18.30 34.13
#